data_08ee4b3a5a6e0abb94d5b00b49175878
#
_entry.id   08ee4b3a5a6e0abb94d5b00b49175878
#
_cell.length_a   1.000
_cell.length_b   1.000
_cell.length_c   1.000
_cell.angle_alpha   90.00
_cell.angle_beta   90.00
_cell.angle_gamma   90.00
#
_symmetry.space_group_name_H-M   'P 1'
#
loop_
_entity.id
_entity.type
_entity.pdbx_description
1 polymer ?
#
loop_
_entity_poly.entity_id
_entity_poly.type
_entity_poly.pdbx_seq_one_letter_code
_entity_poly.pdbx_strand_id
1 'polypeptide(L)'
;MKKIDFLATDGLKLNGLLYESNQKTDKVILSVHGMSSNCLKNREDILSKCMNQNNIDYFCFNNRGSELVRYIQKDINGEKEKLLGGTTYEDVLEGYEDIVGAILKLRELGYKEIYLQGHSLGCTKIVYTYNELKEEEENDILDSIKGIILLSLIDIPKTLEIYLGENFNSYLRLAEEKEQEGKVKDLMPKEAFIHPISVKTFLRYAKYNKDIDFAGYGRDNKLEKLNNIDIPLFMRWGNDKEMIIQKADELVSLVNNIIINDKKDIDYIDGSNHSYEGKEELVAKQIIKFINKYSNNRRN
;
A
#
# COMPACT_ATOMS: atom_id res chain seq x y z
N MET A 1 -5.19 -17.64 -14.03
CA MET A 1 -5.43 -17.13 -12.66
C MET A 1 -5.47 -18.31 -11.70
N LYS A 2 -4.71 -18.25 -10.61
CA LYS A 2 -4.67 -19.27 -9.54
C LYS A 2 -4.92 -18.62 -8.19
N LYS A 3 -5.67 -19.27 -7.31
CA LYS A 3 -5.75 -18.89 -5.90
C LYS A 3 -4.47 -19.33 -5.19
N ILE A 4 -3.86 -18.43 -4.43
CA ILE A 4 -2.68 -18.69 -3.60
C ILE A 4 -3.06 -18.44 -2.15
N ASP A 5 -2.89 -19.43 -1.31
CA ASP A 5 -2.98 -19.30 0.14
C ASP A 5 -1.57 -19.21 0.72
N PHE A 6 -1.35 -18.33 1.69
CA PHE A 6 -0.06 -18.14 2.35
C PHE A 6 -0.24 -17.66 3.80
N LEU A 7 0.83 -17.65 4.56
CA LEU A 7 0.87 -17.10 5.90
C LEU A 7 1.58 -15.74 5.89
N ALA A 8 1.00 -14.75 6.56
CA ALA A 8 1.75 -13.61 7.03
C ALA A 8 2.81 -14.08 8.05
N THR A 9 3.86 -13.32 8.27
CA THR A 9 4.97 -13.73 9.16
C THR A 9 4.53 -13.89 10.61
N ASP A 10 3.45 -13.21 11.02
CA ASP A 10 2.81 -13.38 12.32
C ASP A 10 1.75 -14.50 12.37
N GLY A 11 1.64 -15.31 11.31
CA GLY A 11 0.79 -16.50 11.25
C GLY A 11 -0.65 -16.28 10.76
N LEU A 12 -1.03 -15.06 10.30
CA LEU A 12 -2.34 -14.86 9.68
C LEU A 12 -2.45 -15.62 8.35
N LYS A 13 -3.57 -16.33 8.14
CA LYS A 13 -3.87 -17.01 6.87
C LYS A 13 -4.49 -16.04 5.89
N LEU A 14 -3.71 -15.71 4.87
CA LEU A 14 -4.10 -14.80 3.81
C LEU A 14 -4.26 -15.54 2.49
N ASN A 15 -4.93 -14.90 1.56
CA ASN A 15 -5.11 -15.43 0.21
C ASN A 15 -5.12 -14.34 -0.83
N GLY A 16 -4.73 -14.70 -2.04
CA GLY A 16 -4.70 -13.81 -3.18
C GLY A 16 -4.92 -14.54 -4.50
N LEU A 17 -4.84 -13.79 -5.57
CA LEU A 17 -4.98 -14.24 -6.94
C LEU A 17 -3.69 -13.99 -7.70
N LEU A 18 -3.10 -15.05 -8.21
CA LEU A 18 -1.96 -15.01 -9.12
C LEU A 18 -2.45 -15.12 -10.57
N TYR A 19 -2.17 -14.09 -11.34
CA TYR A 19 -2.42 -14.03 -12.77
C TYR A 19 -1.11 -14.28 -13.50
N GLU A 20 -0.97 -15.45 -14.10
CA GLU A 20 0.24 -15.86 -14.81
C GLU A 20 0.16 -15.48 -16.27
N SER A 21 1.26 -14.98 -16.83
CA SER A 21 1.45 -14.76 -18.26
C SER A 21 1.54 -16.10 -19.02
N ASN A 22 1.36 -16.05 -20.34
CA ASN A 22 1.44 -17.26 -21.18
C ASN A 22 2.87 -17.82 -21.28
N GLN A 23 3.87 -17.00 -21.06
CA GLN A 23 5.28 -17.39 -21.05
C GLN A 23 5.79 -17.39 -19.60
N LYS A 24 6.60 -18.39 -19.26
CA LYS A 24 7.22 -18.46 -17.96
C LYS A 24 8.12 -17.23 -17.73
N THR A 25 7.91 -16.57 -16.62
CA THR A 25 8.68 -15.40 -16.19
C THR A 25 9.07 -15.53 -14.72
N ASP A 26 10.14 -14.88 -14.33
CA ASP A 26 10.56 -14.71 -12.93
C ASP A 26 10.20 -13.34 -12.36
N LYS A 27 9.42 -12.54 -13.14
CA LYS A 27 8.96 -11.21 -12.78
C LYS A 27 7.51 -11.22 -12.32
N VAL A 28 7.23 -10.56 -11.21
CA VAL A 28 5.87 -10.41 -10.69
C VAL A 28 5.66 -9.03 -10.07
N ILE A 29 4.47 -8.47 -10.27
CA ILE A 29 3.98 -7.36 -9.45
C ILE A 29 3.23 -7.95 -8.26
N LEU A 30 3.62 -7.54 -7.04
CA LEU A 30 2.88 -7.77 -5.81
C LEU A 30 2.04 -6.53 -5.51
N SER A 31 0.71 -6.63 -5.69
CA SER A 31 -0.23 -5.53 -5.51
C SER A 31 -0.88 -5.54 -4.13
N VAL A 32 -0.78 -4.40 -3.44
CA VAL A 32 -1.35 -4.15 -2.10
C VAL A 32 -2.47 -3.12 -2.22
N HIS A 33 -3.70 -3.54 -1.94
CA HIS A 33 -4.88 -2.69 -2.04
C HIS A 33 -4.97 -1.63 -0.92
N GLY A 34 -5.77 -0.60 -1.15
CA GLY A 34 -6.04 0.46 -0.19
C GLY A 34 -7.10 0.11 0.86
N MET A 35 -7.53 1.15 1.60
CA MET A 35 -8.51 1.06 2.68
C MET A 35 -9.82 0.42 2.21
N SER A 36 -10.39 -0.47 3.02
CA SER A 36 -11.65 -1.20 2.79
C SER A 36 -11.80 -1.84 1.40
N SER A 37 -10.69 -2.12 0.73
CA SER A 37 -10.65 -2.72 -0.59
C SER A 37 -10.33 -4.23 -0.53
N ASN A 38 -10.13 -4.85 -1.69
CA ASN A 38 -9.78 -6.26 -1.82
C ASN A 38 -9.12 -6.53 -3.18
N CYS A 39 -8.64 -7.75 -3.40
CA CYS A 39 -7.97 -8.17 -4.64
C CYS A 39 -8.93 -8.44 -5.83
N LEU A 40 -10.24 -8.24 -5.68
CA LEU A 40 -11.26 -8.48 -6.73
C LEU A 40 -11.69 -7.19 -7.44
N LYS A 41 -10.98 -6.07 -7.25
CA LYS A 41 -11.33 -4.81 -7.92
C LYS A 41 -11.05 -4.87 -9.41
N ASN A 42 -11.92 -4.20 -10.20
CA ASN A 42 -11.79 -4.12 -11.65
C ASN A 42 -10.41 -3.60 -12.11
N ARG A 43 -9.83 -2.67 -11.37
CA ARG A 43 -8.46 -2.19 -11.62
C ARG A 43 -7.45 -3.33 -11.62
N GLU A 44 -7.49 -4.22 -10.62
CA GLU A 44 -6.55 -5.35 -10.50
C GLU A 44 -6.70 -6.30 -11.71
N ASP A 45 -7.93 -6.54 -12.15
CA ASP A 45 -8.21 -7.38 -13.34
C ASP A 45 -7.66 -6.76 -14.63
N ILE A 46 -7.84 -5.44 -14.83
CA ILE A 46 -7.32 -4.76 -16.02
C ILE A 46 -5.78 -4.69 -16.00
N LEU A 47 -5.19 -4.30 -14.85
CA LEU A 47 -3.74 -4.22 -14.71
C LEU A 47 -3.10 -5.59 -14.95
N SER A 48 -3.64 -6.66 -14.34
CA SER A 48 -3.11 -8.02 -14.49
C SER A 48 -3.11 -8.49 -15.95
N LYS A 49 -4.18 -8.22 -16.70
CA LYS A 49 -4.26 -8.55 -18.13
C LYS A 49 -3.18 -7.84 -18.95
N CYS A 50 -2.99 -6.54 -18.71
CA CYS A 50 -1.96 -5.76 -19.38
C CYS A 50 -0.54 -6.25 -19.04
N MET A 51 -0.28 -6.57 -17.77
CA MET A 51 1.02 -7.08 -17.32
C MET A 51 1.32 -8.43 -17.95
N ASN A 52 0.36 -9.36 -17.95
CA ASN A 52 0.52 -10.70 -18.53
C ASN A 52 0.83 -10.68 -20.02
N GLN A 53 0.27 -9.74 -20.78
CA GLN A 53 0.59 -9.53 -22.21
C GLN A 53 2.05 -9.08 -22.42
N ASN A 54 2.73 -8.62 -21.36
CA ASN A 54 4.11 -8.15 -21.37
C ASN A 54 5.06 -9.05 -20.56
N ASN A 55 4.66 -10.32 -20.32
CA ASN A 55 5.44 -11.32 -19.58
C ASN A 55 5.82 -10.87 -18.16
N ILE A 56 4.90 -10.21 -17.49
CA ILE A 56 4.99 -9.85 -16.09
C ILE A 56 3.79 -10.49 -15.40
N ASP A 57 4.03 -11.38 -14.46
CA ASP A 57 2.97 -11.96 -13.65
C ASP A 57 2.44 -10.95 -12.65
N TYR A 58 1.22 -11.16 -12.16
CA TYR A 58 0.57 -10.21 -11.27
C TYR A 58 -0.09 -10.94 -10.11
N PHE A 59 0.29 -10.58 -8.89
CA PHE A 59 -0.27 -11.14 -7.67
C PHE A 59 -0.92 -10.03 -6.85
N CYS A 60 -2.21 -10.14 -6.60
CA CYS A 60 -2.94 -9.29 -5.66
C CYS A 60 -3.56 -10.14 -4.56
N PHE A 61 -3.57 -9.64 -3.34
CA PHE A 61 -4.04 -10.41 -2.20
C PHE A 61 -4.90 -9.57 -1.24
N ASN A 62 -5.70 -10.25 -0.43
CA ASN A 62 -6.48 -9.64 0.63
C ASN A 62 -5.61 -9.53 1.88
N ASN A 63 -5.05 -8.34 2.15
CA ASN A 63 -4.31 -8.07 3.38
C ASN A 63 -5.25 -8.05 4.61
N ARG A 64 -4.71 -7.98 5.84
CA ARG A 64 -5.51 -7.97 7.09
C ARG A 64 -6.55 -6.86 7.17
N GLY A 65 -6.36 -5.75 6.48
CA GLY A 65 -7.27 -4.62 6.37
C GLY A 65 -8.29 -4.73 5.24
N SER A 66 -8.39 -5.89 4.54
CA SER A 66 -9.36 -6.05 3.47
C SER A 66 -10.79 -6.08 4.02
N GLU A 67 -11.72 -5.48 3.27
CA GLU A 67 -13.12 -5.27 3.67
C GLU A 67 -13.26 -4.34 4.89
N LEU A 68 -14.50 -4.11 5.36
CA LEU A 68 -14.74 -3.29 6.55
C LEU A 68 -14.43 -4.07 7.83
N VAL A 69 -15.05 -5.24 7.98
CA VAL A 69 -14.88 -6.12 9.15
C VAL A 69 -14.83 -7.56 8.68
N ARG A 70 -13.86 -8.31 9.14
CA ARG A 70 -13.74 -9.74 8.84
C ARG A 70 -13.04 -10.48 9.97
N TYR A 71 -13.30 -11.78 10.10
CA TYR A 71 -12.49 -12.67 10.91
C TYR A 71 -11.43 -13.34 10.03
N ILE A 72 -10.18 -13.30 10.47
CA ILE A 72 -9.04 -13.92 9.79
C ILE A 72 -8.50 -15.03 10.71
N GLN A 73 -8.27 -16.19 10.14
CA GLN A 73 -7.66 -17.28 10.89
C GLN A 73 -6.18 -17.00 11.11
N LYS A 74 -5.72 -17.17 12.33
CA LYS A 74 -4.31 -17.13 12.73
C LYS A 74 -3.88 -18.52 13.17
N ASP A 75 -2.68 -18.94 12.77
CA ASP A 75 -2.09 -20.21 13.13
C ASP A 75 -0.73 -19.94 13.77
N ILE A 76 -0.66 -20.15 15.08
CA ILE A 76 0.58 -20.00 15.84
C ILE A 76 0.93 -21.36 16.42
N ASN A 77 1.99 -21.99 15.91
CA ASN A 77 2.48 -23.29 16.40
C ASN A 77 1.40 -24.40 16.44
N GLY A 78 0.44 -24.35 15.49
CA GLY A 78 -0.66 -25.31 15.41
C GLY A 78 -1.91 -24.93 16.19
N GLU A 79 -1.87 -23.88 17.00
CA GLU A 79 -3.04 -23.31 17.66
C GLU A 79 -3.77 -22.36 16.70
N LYS A 80 -5.09 -22.58 16.55
CA LYS A 80 -5.93 -21.82 15.62
C LYS A 80 -6.75 -20.79 16.39
N GLU A 81 -6.47 -19.53 16.10
CA GLU A 81 -7.23 -18.41 16.61
C GLU A 81 -7.98 -17.69 15.48
N LYS A 82 -8.91 -16.81 15.83
CA LYS A 82 -9.55 -15.87 14.93
C LYS A 82 -9.24 -14.46 15.34
N LEU A 83 -8.55 -13.73 14.47
CA LEU A 83 -8.34 -12.31 14.62
C LEU A 83 -9.54 -11.53 14.01
N LEU A 84 -10.03 -10.54 14.75
CA LEU A 84 -10.95 -9.55 14.21
C LEU A 84 -10.12 -8.52 13.42
N GLY A 85 -10.30 -8.50 12.10
CA GLY A 85 -9.57 -7.66 11.16
C GLY A 85 -10.54 -6.89 10.24
N GLY A 86 -10.05 -6.50 9.09
CA GLY A 86 -10.68 -5.54 8.21
C GLY A 86 -10.26 -4.12 8.56
N THR A 87 -10.55 -3.17 7.69
CA THR A 87 -10.10 -1.79 7.82
C THR A 87 -10.55 -1.10 9.11
N THR A 88 -11.66 -1.57 9.70
CA THR A 88 -12.17 -1.07 10.99
C THR A 88 -11.21 -1.34 12.16
N TYR A 89 -10.45 -2.45 12.11
CA TYR A 89 -9.63 -2.92 13.23
C TYR A 89 -8.15 -3.07 12.88
N GLU A 90 -7.74 -2.75 11.65
CA GLU A 90 -6.34 -2.89 11.26
C GLU A 90 -5.43 -1.87 11.95
N ASP A 91 -4.23 -2.27 12.26
CA ASP A 91 -3.09 -1.38 12.38
C ASP A 91 -2.33 -1.41 11.05
N VAL A 92 -2.17 -0.26 10.42
CA VAL A 92 -1.54 -0.18 9.10
C VAL A 92 -0.09 -0.67 9.11
N LEU A 93 0.61 -0.55 10.24
CA LEU A 93 1.99 -1.01 10.39
C LEU A 93 2.08 -2.54 10.40
N GLU A 94 1.07 -3.23 10.96
CA GLU A 94 1.00 -4.70 10.91
C GLU A 94 0.86 -5.24 9.47
N GLY A 95 0.60 -4.38 8.48
CA GLY A 95 0.66 -4.71 7.06
C GLY A 95 2.05 -5.17 6.59
N TYR A 96 3.11 -4.85 7.33
CA TYR A 96 4.45 -5.40 7.16
C TYR A 96 4.45 -6.92 7.11
N GLU A 97 3.85 -7.56 8.10
CA GLU A 97 3.77 -9.02 8.22
C GLU A 97 3.09 -9.67 7.00
N ASP A 98 2.04 -9.01 6.49
CA ASP A 98 1.29 -9.50 5.34
C ASP A 98 2.11 -9.43 4.05
N ILE A 99 2.81 -8.30 3.85
CA ILE A 99 3.60 -8.04 2.64
C ILE A 99 4.85 -8.92 2.63
N VAL A 100 5.55 -9.06 3.76
CA VAL A 100 6.72 -9.93 3.87
C VAL A 100 6.31 -11.40 3.63
N GLY A 101 5.21 -11.86 4.25
CA GLY A 101 4.67 -13.19 3.98
C GLY A 101 4.34 -13.42 2.50
N ALA A 102 3.77 -12.42 1.82
CA ALA A 102 3.49 -12.50 0.39
C ALA A 102 4.78 -12.55 -0.46
N ILE A 103 5.80 -11.75 -0.12
CA ILE A 103 7.12 -11.78 -0.80
C ILE A 103 7.75 -13.16 -0.64
N LEU A 104 7.80 -13.71 0.57
CA LEU A 104 8.36 -15.03 0.83
C LEU A 104 7.62 -16.11 0.02
N LYS A 105 6.28 -16.03 -0.06
CA LYS A 105 5.50 -16.96 -0.87
C LYS A 105 5.79 -16.83 -2.37
N LEU A 106 5.96 -15.65 -2.89
CA LEU A 106 6.34 -15.44 -4.29
C LEU A 106 7.76 -15.97 -4.58
N ARG A 107 8.70 -15.79 -3.66
CA ARG A 107 10.06 -16.38 -3.77
C ARG A 107 10.01 -17.92 -3.76
N GLU A 108 9.19 -18.52 -2.90
CA GLU A 108 8.94 -19.97 -2.89
C GLU A 108 8.38 -20.47 -4.23
N LEU A 109 7.54 -19.67 -4.90
CA LEU A 109 7.01 -19.97 -6.24
C LEU A 109 8.03 -19.76 -7.36
N GLY A 110 9.23 -19.24 -7.07
CA GLY A 110 10.35 -19.09 -7.99
C GLY A 110 10.51 -17.70 -8.60
N TYR A 111 9.75 -16.70 -8.14
CA TYR A 111 9.93 -15.31 -8.58
C TYR A 111 11.21 -14.71 -7.98
N LYS A 112 11.97 -13.99 -8.84
CA LYS A 112 13.25 -13.35 -8.48
C LYS A 112 13.20 -11.84 -8.60
N GLU A 113 12.30 -11.32 -9.42
CA GLU A 113 12.09 -9.88 -9.64
C GLU A 113 10.69 -9.50 -9.19
N ILE A 114 10.56 -8.99 -7.97
CA ILE A 114 9.29 -8.56 -7.38
C ILE A 114 9.21 -7.04 -7.42
N TYR A 115 8.13 -6.52 -8.01
CA TYR A 115 7.80 -5.10 -8.00
C TYR A 115 6.66 -4.88 -7.01
N LEU A 116 6.89 -4.08 -5.97
CA LEU A 116 5.86 -3.79 -4.97
C LEU A 116 4.96 -2.67 -5.49
N GLN A 117 3.68 -2.94 -5.65
CA GLN A 117 2.69 -1.95 -6.07
C GLN A 117 1.69 -1.69 -4.95
N GLY A 118 1.56 -0.44 -4.53
CA GLY A 118 0.52 0.01 -3.60
C GLY A 118 -0.50 0.90 -4.28
N HIS A 119 -1.73 0.88 -3.76
CA HIS A 119 -2.75 1.87 -4.09
C HIS A 119 -3.29 2.50 -2.80
N SER A 120 -3.37 3.85 -2.77
CA SER A 120 -3.92 4.57 -1.62
C SER A 120 -3.20 4.16 -0.32
N LEU A 121 -3.92 3.69 0.72
CA LEU A 121 -3.35 3.15 1.96
C LEU A 121 -2.34 2.00 1.72
N GLY A 122 -2.47 1.26 0.62
CA GLY A 122 -1.49 0.24 0.23
C GLY A 122 -0.11 0.83 -0.07
N CYS A 123 -0.04 2.07 -0.55
CA CYS A 123 1.24 2.78 -0.73
C CYS A 123 1.95 2.98 0.61
N THR A 124 1.20 3.41 1.64
CA THR A 124 1.71 3.59 3.01
C THR A 124 2.32 2.29 3.54
N LYS A 125 1.58 1.18 3.39
CA LYS A 125 2.04 -0.15 3.82
C LYS A 125 3.35 -0.55 3.11
N ILE A 126 3.46 -0.32 1.80
CA ILE A 126 4.67 -0.66 1.03
C ILE A 126 5.86 0.19 1.45
N VAL A 127 5.69 1.51 1.56
CA VAL A 127 6.78 2.40 1.96
C VAL A 127 7.27 2.05 3.37
N TYR A 128 6.35 1.80 4.30
CA TYR A 128 6.70 1.32 5.64
C TYR A 128 7.48 0.00 5.57
N THR A 129 6.92 -1.03 4.91
CA THR A 129 7.55 -2.35 4.78
C THR A 129 8.97 -2.26 4.20
N TYR A 130 9.16 -1.48 3.13
CA TYR A 130 10.49 -1.35 2.53
C TYR A 130 11.52 -0.72 3.48
N ASN A 131 11.11 0.28 4.26
CA ASN A 131 11.97 0.92 5.24
C ASN A 131 12.31 -0.01 6.41
N GLU A 132 11.33 -0.75 6.95
CA GLU A 132 11.57 -1.72 8.01
C GLU A 132 12.54 -2.82 7.57
N LEU A 133 12.34 -3.39 6.36
CA LEU A 133 13.27 -4.37 5.79
C LEU A 133 14.71 -3.84 5.68
N LYS A 134 14.89 -2.54 5.40
CA LYS A 134 16.21 -1.90 5.41
C LYS A 134 16.76 -1.70 6.81
N GLU A 135 15.92 -1.34 7.78
CA GLU A 135 16.32 -1.15 9.17
C GLU A 135 16.67 -2.49 9.85
N GLU A 136 15.98 -3.58 9.47
CA GLU A 136 16.23 -4.95 9.95
C GLU A 136 17.34 -5.68 9.17
N GLU A 137 17.93 -5.04 8.16
CA GLU A 137 19.00 -5.60 7.30
C GLU A 137 18.60 -6.91 6.58
N GLU A 138 17.30 -7.06 6.22
CA GLU A 138 16.75 -8.23 5.54
C GLU A 138 17.14 -8.26 4.04
N ASN A 139 18.44 -8.31 3.80
CA ASN A 139 19.07 -8.18 2.48
C ASN A 139 18.55 -9.22 1.48
N ASP A 140 18.33 -10.45 1.91
CA ASP A 140 17.81 -11.53 1.06
C ASP A 140 16.42 -11.23 0.50
N ILE A 141 15.57 -10.54 1.28
CA ILE A 141 14.24 -10.12 0.86
C ILE A 141 14.37 -8.88 -0.05
N LEU A 142 15.16 -7.89 0.39
CA LEU A 142 15.42 -6.66 -0.36
C LEU A 142 15.97 -6.96 -1.75
N ASP A 143 16.87 -7.93 -1.88
CA ASP A 143 17.46 -8.34 -3.17
C ASP A 143 16.43 -8.88 -4.16
N SER A 144 15.29 -9.34 -3.71
CA SER A 144 14.19 -9.75 -4.59
C SER A 144 13.33 -8.58 -5.07
N ILE A 145 13.33 -7.44 -4.36
CA ILE A 145 12.53 -6.25 -4.67
C ILE A 145 13.25 -5.39 -5.71
N LYS A 146 12.65 -5.20 -6.87
CA LYS A 146 13.28 -4.55 -8.02
C LYS A 146 12.75 -3.16 -8.35
N GLY A 147 11.66 -2.76 -7.73
CA GLY A 147 11.09 -1.43 -7.86
C GLY A 147 9.83 -1.26 -7.03
N ILE A 148 9.49 -0.01 -6.76
CA ILE A 148 8.30 0.37 -6.00
C ILE A 148 7.39 1.21 -6.89
N ILE A 149 6.10 0.90 -6.87
CA ILE A 149 5.04 1.53 -7.66
C ILE A 149 3.98 2.03 -6.68
N LEU A 150 3.83 3.35 -6.59
CA LEU A 150 2.88 4.00 -5.69
C LEU A 150 1.78 4.70 -6.50
N LEU A 151 0.58 4.20 -6.38
CA LEU A 151 -0.61 4.72 -7.05
C LEU A 151 -1.50 5.46 -6.04
N SER A 152 -1.66 6.77 -6.21
CA SER A 152 -2.47 7.63 -5.32
C SER A 152 -2.04 7.55 -3.85
N LEU A 153 -0.74 7.71 -3.57
CA LEU A 153 -0.25 7.85 -2.19
C LEU A 153 -0.91 9.07 -1.54
N ILE A 154 -1.48 8.90 -0.34
CA ILE A 154 -2.21 9.94 0.39
C ILE A 154 -1.51 10.31 1.70
N ASP A 155 -1.72 11.55 2.14
CA ASP A 155 -1.40 12.00 3.50
C ASP A 155 -2.59 11.70 4.42
N ILE A 156 -2.52 10.57 5.12
CA ILE A 156 -3.63 10.07 5.94
C ILE A 156 -3.96 11.02 7.09
N PRO A 157 -2.98 11.44 7.94
CA PRO A 157 -3.27 12.32 9.06
C PRO A 157 -3.87 13.66 8.61
N LYS A 158 -3.32 14.27 7.57
CA LYS A 158 -3.82 15.56 7.08
C LYS A 158 -5.18 15.47 6.41
N THR A 159 -5.41 14.40 5.66
CA THR A 159 -6.72 14.13 5.05
C THR A 159 -7.79 13.96 6.12
N LEU A 160 -7.49 13.24 7.21
CA LEU A 160 -8.41 13.06 8.33
C LEU A 160 -8.67 14.37 9.08
N GLU A 161 -7.63 15.17 9.33
CA GLU A 161 -7.74 16.50 9.93
C GLU A 161 -8.67 17.41 9.11
N ILE A 162 -8.49 17.45 7.78
CA ILE A 162 -9.35 18.23 6.87
C ILE A 162 -10.78 17.70 6.87
N TYR A 163 -10.97 16.38 6.83
CA TYR A 163 -12.29 15.75 6.84
C TYR A 163 -13.08 16.10 8.11
N LEU A 164 -12.45 16.08 9.27
CA LEU A 164 -13.09 16.35 10.55
C LEU A 164 -13.19 17.85 10.90
N GLY A 165 -12.34 18.68 10.30
CA GLY A 165 -12.32 20.12 10.53
C GLY A 165 -12.24 20.47 12.02
N GLU A 166 -13.15 21.33 12.49
CA GLU A 166 -13.19 21.79 13.90
C GLU A 166 -13.39 20.65 14.92
N ASN A 167 -13.96 19.53 14.49
CA ASN A 167 -14.22 18.38 15.36
C ASN A 167 -12.99 17.47 15.55
N PHE A 168 -11.92 17.65 14.79
CA PHE A 168 -10.74 16.78 14.83
C PHE A 168 -10.19 16.61 16.26
N ASN A 169 -9.93 17.72 16.95
CA ASN A 169 -9.36 17.69 18.30
C ASN A 169 -10.31 17.08 19.35
N SER A 170 -11.61 17.17 19.16
CA SER A 170 -12.58 16.56 20.08
C SER A 170 -12.61 15.05 19.92
N TYR A 171 -12.59 14.54 18.68
CA TYR A 171 -12.50 13.10 18.43
C TYR A 171 -11.16 12.50 18.83
N LEU A 172 -10.06 13.24 18.62
CA LEU A 172 -8.75 12.79 19.06
C LEU A 172 -8.70 12.60 20.60
N ARG A 173 -9.18 13.58 21.37
CA ARG A 173 -9.26 13.46 22.83
C ARG A 173 -10.14 12.31 23.28
N LEU A 174 -11.34 12.16 22.67
CA LEU A 174 -12.22 11.04 22.97
C LEU A 174 -11.54 9.68 22.73
N ALA A 175 -10.78 9.56 21.64
CA ALA A 175 -10.05 8.33 21.32
C ALA A 175 -8.93 8.06 22.34
N GLU A 176 -8.21 9.10 22.77
CA GLU A 176 -7.16 9.00 23.80
C GLU A 176 -7.72 8.61 25.17
N GLU A 177 -8.87 9.16 25.57
CA GLU A 177 -9.58 8.79 26.80
C GLU A 177 -9.97 7.29 26.76
N LYS A 178 -10.55 6.83 25.63
CA LYS A 178 -10.91 5.42 25.45
C LYS A 178 -9.68 4.49 25.44
N GLU A 179 -8.56 4.93 24.87
CA GLU A 179 -7.29 4.18 24.91
C GLU A 179 -6.81 3.99 26.35
N GLN A 180 -6.83 5.06 27.17
CA GLN A 180 -6.46 5.01 28.60
C GLN A 180 -7.38 4.08 29.41
N GLU A 181 -8.65 3.97 29.02
CA GLU A 181 -9.61 3.02 29.61
C GLU A 181 -9.44 1.56 29.11
N GLY A 182 -8.49 1.30 28.21
CA GLY A 182 -8.28 -0.03 27.60
C GLY A 182 -9.31 -0.40 26.52
N LYS A 183 -10.12 0.54 26.06
CA LYS A 183 -11.23 0.35 25.10
C LYS A 183 -10.77 0.52 23.63
N VAL A 184 -9.59 0.05 23.29
CA VAL A 184 -8.96 0.24 21.95
C VAL A 184 -9.72 -0.43 20.81
N LYS A 185 -10.55 -1.45 21.12
CA LYS A 185 -11.40 -2.15 20.14
C LYS A 185 -12.80 -1.57 20.01
N ASP A 186 -13.19 -0.62 20.87
CA ASP A 186 -14.46 0.08 20.74
C ASP A 186 -14.50 0.86 19.43
N LEU A 187 -15.69 1.04 18.89
CA LEU A 187 -15.88 1.91 17.74
C LEU A 187 -15.89 3.38 18.17
N MET A 188 -15.33 4.22 17.34
CA MET A 188 -15.50 5.66 17.40
C MET A 188 -16.94 6.05 17.01
N PRO A 189 -17.41 7.26 17.39
CA PRO A 189 -18.67 7.80 16.88
C PRO A 189 -18.74 7.75 15.35
N LYS A 190 -19.95 7.57 14.82
CA LYS A 190 -20.20 7.40 13.38
C LYS A 190 -19.61 8.54 12.54
N GLU A 191 -19.61 9.74 13.06
CA GLU A 191 -19.15 10.95 12.39
C GLU A 191 -17.62 11.11 12.41
N ALA A 192 -16.93 10.29 13.19
CA ALA A 192 -15.46 10.37 13.32
C ALA A 192 -14.70 9.87 12.08
N PHE A 193 -15.36 9.10 11.23
CA PHE A 193 -14.74 8.58 10.00
C PHE A 193 -15.79 8.23 8.94
N ILE A 194 -15.36 8.03 7.70
CA ILE A 194 -16.23 7.70 6.56
C ILE A 194 -16.90 6.31 6.65
N HIS A 195 -16.39 5.44 7.53
CA HIS A 195 -16.94 4.11 7.84
C HIS A 195 -16.66 3.77 9.31
N PRO A 196 -17.22 2.70 9.88
CA PRO A 196 -16.88 2.28 11.24
C PRO A 196 -15.39 2.11 11.42
N ILE A 197 -14.83 2.70 12.47
CA ILE A 197 -13.41 2.65 12.78
C ILE A 197 -13.22 2.42 14.29
N SER A 198 -12.29 1.54 14.66
CA SER A 198 -11.95 1.33 16.07
C SER A 198 -11.11 2.48 16.62
N VAL A 199 -11.09 2.62 17.94
CA VAL A 199 -10.24 3.59 18.65
C VAL A 199 -8.78 3.42 18.25
N LYS A 200 -8.26 2.18 18.23
CA LYS A 200 -6.87 1.88 17.82
C LYS A 200 -6.58 2.39 16.41
N THR A 201 -7.42 2.04 15.45
CA THR A 201 -7.23 2.41 14.05
C THR A 201 -7.35 3.91 13.84
N PHE A 202 -8.34 4.56 14.51
CA PHE A 202 -8.51 6.01 14.47
C PHE A 202 -7.26 6.73 15.00
N LEU A 203 -6.75 6.32 16.16
CA LEU A 203 -5.53 6.92 16.75
C LEU A 203 -4.31 6.74 15.83
N ARG A 204 -4.20 5.58 15.17
CA ARG A 204 -3.12 5.34 14.20
C ARG A 204 -3.16 6.34 13.05
N TYR A 205 -4.35 6.70 12.57
CA TYR A 205 -4.51 7.66 11.47
C TYR A 205 -4.49 9.13 11.92
N ALA A 206 -4.97 9.42 13.12
CA ALA A 206 -5.08 10.79 13.61
C ALA A 206 -3.79 11.34 14.21
N LYS A 207 -3.03 10.49 14.93
CA LYS A 207 -1.77 10.92 15.54
C LYS A 207 -0.67 10.95 14.49
N TYR A 208 0.05 12.07 14.48
CA TYR A 208 1.25 12.22 13.70
C TYR A 208 2.27 11.15 14.10
N ASN A 209 2.68 10.32 13.16
CA ASN A 209 3.65 9.26 13.39
C ASN A 209 4.61 9.21 12.20
N LYS A 210 5.92 9.32 12.45
CA LYS A 210 6.98 9.25 11.44
C LYS A 210 6.91 7.97 10.58
N ASP A 211 6.31 6.89 11.11
CA ASP A 211 6.22 5.60 10.44
C ASP A 211 5.07 5.52 9.41
N ILE A 212 4.14 6.48 9.44
CA ILE A 212 3.05 6.56 8.45
C ILE A 212 2.93 7.94 7.79
N ASP A 213 3.60 8.95 8.32
CA ASP A 213 3.51 10.33 7.84
C ASP A 213 4.67 10.70 6.92
N PHE A 214 4.93 9.86 5.97
CA PHE A 214 5.92 10.10 4.94
C PHE A 214 5.32 10.62 3.62
N ALA A 215 4.01 10.87 3.61
CA ALA A 215 3.29 11.48 2.51
C ALA A 215 2.78 12.90 2.86
N GLY A 216 3.34 13.53 3.87
CA GLY A 216 2.95 14.85 4.37
C GLY A 216 3.37 15.98 3.43
N TYR A 217 2.81 15.99 2.25
CA TYR A 217 3.09 17.00 1.23
C TYR A 217 2.73 18.39 1.74
N GLY A 218 3.67 19.33 1.60
CA GLY A 218 3.49 20.72 2.05
C GLY A 218 3.64 20.94 3.56
N ARG A 219 3.96 19.90 4.34
CA ARG A 219 4.44 20.03 5.71
C ARG A 219 5.97 20.07 5.72
N ASP A 220 6.54 20.53 6.85
CA ASP A 220 7.99 20.59 7.05
C ASP A 220 8.56 19.18 7.28
N ASN A 221 8.40 18.32 6.30
CA ASN A 221 9.04 17.03 6.26
C ASN A 221 9.86 16.89 4.96
N LYS A 222 10.95 16.16 5.03
CA LYS A 222 11.87 15.94 3.91
C LYS A 222 11.50 14.69 3.12
N LEU A 223 10.31 14.11 3.32
CA LEU A 223 9.90 12.83 2.77
C LEU A 223 10.96 11.74 2.99
N GLU A 224 11.50 11.64 4.21
CA GLU A 224 12.67 10.82 4.53
C GLU A 224 12.45 9.35 4.18
N LYS A 225 11.29 8.76 4.54
CA LYS A 225 10.98 7.38 4.22
C LYS A 225 10.87 7.12 2.70
N LEU A 226 10.43 8.10 1.91
CA LEU A 226 10.45 8.01 0.44
C LEU A 226 11.87 8.20 -0.11
N ASN A 227 12.68 9.06 0.50
CA ASN A 227 14.07 9.27 0.12
C ASN A 227 14.98 8.09 0.48
N ASN A 228 14.59 7.25 1.44
CA ASN A 228 15.28 5.99 1.74
C ASN A 228 15.10 4.92 0.66
N ILE A 229 14.18 5.11 -0.29
CA ILE A 229 13.98 4.20 -1.41
C ILE A 229 15.08 4.45 -2.45
N ASP A 230 16.05 3.54 -2.55
CA ASP A 230 17.23 3.60 -3.43
C ASP A 230 17.08 2.73 -4.71
N ILE A 231 15.98 2.01 -4.83
CA ILE A 231 15.59 1.25 -6.02
C ILE A 231 14.65 2.07 -6.92
N PRO A 232 14.36 1.65 -8.17
CA PRO A 232 13.42 2.35 -9.05
C PRO A 232 12.09 2.66 -8.39
N LEU A 233 11.64 3.92 -8.46
CA LEU A 233 10.43 4.45 -7.83
C LEU A 233 9.51 5.07 -8.88
N PHE A 234 8.29 4.54 -8.98
CA PHE A 234 7.21 5.05 -9.83
C PHE A 234 6.09 5.60 -8.95
N MET A 235 5.63 6.83 -9.22
CA MET A 235 4.53 7.43 -8.48
C MET A 235 3.54 8.09 -9.44
N ARG A 236 2.24 7.83 -9.23
CA ARG A 236 1.15 8.50 -9.99
C ARG A 236 0.00 8.88 -9.06
N TRP A 237 -0.64 9.98 -9.42
CA TRP A 237 -1.92 10.44 -8.88
C TRP A 237 -2.89 10.72 -10.02
N GLY A 238 -4.18 10.82 -9.73
CA GLY A 238 -5.15 11.46 -10.59
C GLY A 238 -5.14 12.97 -10.39
N ASN A 239 -5.87 13.69 -11.23
CA ASN A 239 -6.14 15.13 -11.04
C ASN A 239 -7.63 15.49 -11.06
N ASP A 240 -8.51 14.49 -11.14
CA ASP A 240 -9.95 14.63 -11.02
C ASP A 240 -10.46 13.79 -9.83
N LYS A 241 -11.06 14.45 -8.82
CA LYS A 241 -11.59 13.79 -7.60
C LYS A 241 -10.54 12.91 -6.90
N GLU A 242 -9.29 13.35 -6.89
CA GLU A 242 -8.20 12.69 -6.18
C GLU A 242 -8.21 13.12 -4.70
N MET A 243 -7.74 12.22 -3.82
CA MET A 243 -7.62 12.46 -2.38
C MET A 243 -6.26 13.09 -2.03
N ILE A 244 -5.95 14.21 -2.64
CA ILE A 244 -4.72 14.99 -2.40
C ILE A 244 -5.06 16.38 -1.84
N ILE A 245 -4.10 16.98 -1.13
CA ILE A 245 -4.30 18.24 -0.41
C ILE A 245 -4.19 19.44 -1.35
N GLN A 246 -3.32 19.39 -2.33
CA GLN A 246 -3.06 20.41 -3.34
C GLN A 246 -3.38 19.91 -4.75
N LYS A 247 -3.24 20.77 -5.75
CA LYS A 247 -3.37 20.36 -7.16
C LYS A 247 -2.31 19.34 -7.54
N ALA A 248 -2.64 18.42 -8.44
CA ALA A 248 -1.76 17.32 -8.82
C ALA A 248 -0.43 17.78 -9.43
N ASP A 249 -0.44 18.81 -10.27
CA ASP A 249 0.77 19.40 -10.85
C ASP A 249 1.68 20.06 -9.80
N GLU A 250 1.10 20.75 -8.82
CA GLU A 250 1.82 21.32 -7.68
C GLU A 250 2.44 20.23 -6.82
N LEU A 251 1.66 19.16 -6.52
CA LEU A 251 2.12 18.00 -5.76
C LEU A 251 3.28 17.29 -6.47
N VAL A 252 3.13 16.99 -7.75
CA VAL A 252 4.17 16.34 -8.57
C VAL A 252 5.44 17.18 -8.59
N SER A 253 5.32 18.49 -8.79
CA SER A 253 6.47 19.41 -8.76
C SER A 253 7.17 19.38 -7.39
N LEU A 254 6.41 19.47 -6.30
CA LEU A 254 6.94 19.43 -4.93
C LEU A 254 7.70 18.12 -4.67
N VAL A 255 7.05 16.98 -4.93
CA VAL A 255 7.62 15.65 -4.66
C VAL A 255 8.86 15.40 -5.55
N ASN A 256 8.84 15.80 -6.82
CA ASN A 256 10.01 15.71 -7.69
C ASN A 256 11.21 16.52 -7.19
N ASN A 257 10.97 17.66 -6.56
CA ASN A 257 12.05 18.49 -6.01
C ASN A 257 12.66 17.93 -4.71
N ILE A 258 11.84 17.23 -3.91
CA ILE A 258 12.29 16.68 -2.61
C ILE A 258 12.93 15.30 -2.77
N ILE A 259 12.38 14.44 -3.62
CA ILE A 259 12.91 13.08 -3.81
C ILE A 259 14.23 13.13 -4.58
N ILE A 260 15.29 12.63 -3.96
CA ILE A 260 16.65 12.64 -4.52
C ILE A 260 16.97 11.43 -5.39
N ASN A 261 16.15 10.36 -5.35
CA ASN A 261 16.34 9.15 -6.15
C ASN A 261 16.36 9.47 -7.65
N ASP A 262 17.46 9.17 -8.33
CA ASP A 262 17.65 9.40 -9.77
C ASP A 262 16.89 8.41 -10.66
N LYS A 263 16.44 7.28 -10.08
CA LYS A 263 15.61 6.26 -10.75
C LYS A 263 14.11 6.48 -10.50
N LYS A 264 13.69 7.72 -10.27
CA LYS A 264 12.27 8.07 -10.09
C LYS A 264 11.57 8.36 -11.40
N ASP A 265 10.27 8.09 -11.41
CA ASP A 265 9.32 8.45 -12.46
C ASP A 265 8.01 8.91 -11.77
N ILE A 266 7.88 10.22 -11.56
CA ILE A 266 6.84 10.83 -10.73
C ILE A 266 6.03 11.79 -11.58
N ASP A 267 4.72 11.53 -11.72
CA ASP A 267 3.81 12.33 -12.55
C ASP A 267 2.35 12.11 -12.10
N TYR A 268 1.39 12.71 -12.79
CA TYR A 268 -0.04 12.46 -12.60
C TYR A 268 -0.70 11.94 -13.89
N ILE A 269 -1.92 11.42 -13.78
CA ILE A 269 -2.74 10.95 -14.89
C ILE A 269 -3.87 11.95 -15.09
N ASP A 270 -3.82 12.65 -16.22
CA ASP A 270 -4.81 13.67 -16.56
C ASP A 270 -6.22 13.09 -16.72
N GLY A 271 -7.22 13.74 -16.12
CA GLY A 271 -8.61 13.33 -16.10
C GLY A 271 -8.85 12.01 -15.36
N SER A 272 -7.97 11.61 -14.46
CA SER A 272 -8.11 10.41 -13.65
C SER A 272 -8.58 10.70 -12.23
N ASN A 273 -9.45 9.85 -11.70
CA ASN A 273 -9.84 9.85 -10.29
C ASN A 273 -8.88 9.00 -9.45
N HIS A 274 -9.13 8.97 -8.13
CA HIS A 274 -8.36 8.20 -7.15
C HIS A 274 -8.20 6.70 -7.48
N SER A 275 -9.19 6.10 -8.15
CA SER A 275 -9.21 4.67 -8.50
C SER A 275 -8.71 4.38 -9.90
N TYR A 276 -8.39 5.41 -10.70
CA TYR A 276 -8.00 5.32 -12.12
C TYR A 276 -9.08 4.75 -13.03
N GLU A 277 -10.36 4.92 -12.69
CA GLU A 277 -11.49 4.39 -13.47
C GLU A 277 -11.47 4.93 -14.91
N GLY A 278 -11.45 4.01 -15.88
CA GLY A 278 -11.35 4.30 -17.30
C GLY A 278 -9.95 4.74 -17.77
N LYS A 279 -8.94 4.72 -16.88
CA LYS A 279 -7.54 5.02 -17.19
C LYS A 279 -6.59 3.87 -16.82
N GLU A 280 -7.12 2.72 -16.40
CA GLU A 280 -6.33 1.60 -15.88
C GLU A 280 -5.32 1.09 -16.93
N GLU A 281 -5.71 1.00 -18.21
CA GLU A 281 -4.79 0.60 -19.27
C GLU A 281 -3.65 1.62 -19.50
N LEU A 282 -3.94 2.92 -19.35
CA LEU A 282 -2.92 3.97 -19.45
C LEU A 282 -1.91 3.84 -18.31
N VAL A 283 -2.39 3.63 -17.09
CA VAL A 283 -1.54 3.37 -15.91
C VAL A 283 -0.70 2.13 -16.15
N ALA A 284 -1.31 1.03 -16.62
CA ALA A 284 -0.60 -0.21 -16.94
C ALA A 284 0.53 0.00 -17.95
N LYS A 285 0.26 0.72 -19.05
CA LYS A 285 1.27 1.04 -20.08
C LYS A 285 2.46 1.82 -19.50
N GLN A 286 2.20 2.77 -18.61
CA GLN A 286 3.26 3.53 -17.96
C GLN A 286 4.09 2.68 -17.00
N ILE A 287 3.45 1.80 -16.21
CA ILE A 287 4.14 0.84 -15.32
C ILE A 287 5.01 -0.12 -16.13
N ILE A 288 4.49 -0.69 -17.23
CA ILE A 288 5.26 -1.60 -18.10
C ILE A 288 6.48 -0.89 -18.68
N LYS A 289 6.32 0.35 -19.15
CA LYS A 289 7.43 1.16 -19.65
C LYS A 289 8.49 1.39 -18.56
N PHE A 290 8.06 1.71 -17.35
CA PHE A 290 8.93 1.90 -16.19
C PHE A 290 9.70 0.60 -15.86
N ILE A 291 9.02 -0.54 -15.72
CA ILE A 291 9.65 -1.83 -15.42
C ILE A 291 10.69 -2.18 -16.51
N ASN A 292 10.34 -2.05 -17.79
CA ASN A 292 11.24 -2.38 -18.89
C ASN A 292 12.48 -1.48 -18.95
N LYS A 293 12.35 -0.19 -18.59
CA LYS A 293 13.48 0.75 -18.51
C LYS A 293 14.55 0.27 -17.54
N TYR A 294 14.15 -0.25 -16.39
CA TYR A 294 15.08 -0.62 -15.33
C TYR A 294 15.47 -2.11 -15.30
N SER A 295 14.68 -3.00 -15.93
CA SER A 295 15.07 -4.40 -16.10
C SER A 295 16.17 -4.59 -17.14
N ASN A 296 16.17 -3.81 -18.23
CA ASN A 296 17.16 -3.94 -19.32
C ASN A 296 18.55 -3.43 -18.93
N ASN A 297 18.65 -2.46 -18.03
CA ASN A 297 19.92 -1.90 -17.58
C ASN A 297 20.75 -2.85 -16.68
N ARG A 298 20.24 -4.03 -16.34
CA ARG A 298 20.93 -5.05 -15.54
C ARG A 298 21.56 -6.17 -16.36
N ARG A 299 21.33 -6.18 -17.70
CA ARG A 299 21.88 -7.20 -18.61
C ARG A 299 23.16 -6.75 -19.33
N ASN A 300 23.60 -5.52 -19.08
CA ASN A 300 24.85 -4.93 -19.53
C ASN A 300 25.79 -4.72 -18.33
#